data_daf906c39bbe1c706e45f5bf1997223a
#
_entry.id   daf906c39bbe1c706e45f5bf1997223a
#
_cell.length_a   1.000
_cell.length_b   1.000
_cell.length_c   1.000
_cell.angle_alpha   90.00
_cell.angle_beta   90.00
_cell.angle_gamma   90.00
#
_symmetry.space_group_name_H-M   'P 1'
#
loop_
_entity.id
_entity.type
_entity.pdbx_description
1 polymer ?
#
loop_
_entity_poly.entity_id
_entity_poly.type
_entity_poly.pdbx_seq_one_letter_code
_entity_poly.pdbx_strand_id
1 'polypeptide(L)'
;MLYPHTESEQVVLHPAGESDAVDAYGILFQIGYCGLPTIDEYVASFGRGASAVFLVHRKDGDELAGLATISDLNPAGHVKVEVNMAAHQPTELLRDANALCTNFAFSMWRTRKVYFHTTRTSAEALAFGDECSAMIREEAVLRNYVFFHGRTWDVNVLSVLREEWDAHGVELLKRIAP
;
A
#
# COMPACT_ATOMS: atom_id res chain seq x y z
N MET A 1 -3.02 -18.58 -12.71
CA MET A 1 -3.96 -18.10 -11.67
C MET A 1 -3.10 -17.49 -10.58
N LEU A 2 -3.34 -16.23 -10.22
CA LEU A 2 -2.62 -15.57 -9.12
C LEU A 2 -3.16 -16.09 -7.78
N TYR A 3 -2.26 -16.30 -6.82
CA TYR A 3 -2.61 -16.62 -5.44
C TYR A 3 -2.39 -15.39 -4.57
N PRO A 4 -3.23 -15.15 -3.56
CA PRO A 4 -3.07 -14.03 -2.63
C PRO A 4 -1.94 -14.33 -1.63
N HIS A 5 -0.69 -14.15 -2.07
CA HIS A 5 0.45 -14.20 -1.16
C HIS A 5 0.33 -13.07 -0.13
N THR A 6 0.54 -13.39 1.14
CA THR A 6 0.52 -12.43 2.25
C THR A 6 1.86 -12.34 2.96
N GLU A 7 2.89 -13.05 2.48
CA GLU A 7 4.24 -13.00 3.03
C GLU A 7 5.32 -12.99 1.93
N SER A 8 6.44 -12.39 2.24
CA SER A 8 7.69 -12.43 1.50
C SER A 8 8.80 -12.98 2.39
N GLU A 9 10.06 -12.93 1.94
CA GLU A 9 11.21 -13.23 2.79
C GLU A 9 11.36 -12.25 3.96
N GLN A 10 10.88 -11.01 3.82
CA GLN A 10 11.11 -9.92 4.77
C GLN A 10 9.83 -9.43 5.47
N VAL A 11 8.66 -9.59 4.85
CA VAL A 11 7.39 -8.98 5.28
C VAL A 11 6.30 -10.02 5.42
N VAL A 12 5.46 -9.86 6.45
CA VAL A 12 4.19 -10.57 6.60
C VAL A 12 3.06 -9.53 6.69
N LEU A 13 2.00 -9.74 5.91
CA LEU A 13 0.76 -8.97 5.97
C LEU A 13 -0.23 -9.70 6.87
N HIS A 14 -0.45 -9.19 8.08
CA HIS A 14 -1.45 -9.71 9.00
C HIS A 14 -2.78 -9.00 8.79
N PRO A 15 -3.87 -9.71 8.43
CA PRO A 15 -5.19 -9.09 8.33
C PRO A 15 -5.54 -8.39 9.65
N ALA A 16 -5.86 -7.10 9.57
CA ALA A 16 -6.15 -6.28 10.74
C ALA A 16 -7.66 -6.19 11.01
N GLY A 17 -8.05 -6.35 12.26
CA GLY A 17 -9.40 -6.21 12.79
C GLY A 17 -9.53 -5.03 13.75
N GLU A 18 -10.70 -4.88 14.36
CA GLU A 18 -10.98 -3.78 15.31
C GLU A 18 -9.98 -3.73 16.48
N SER A 19 -9.47 -4.88 16.94
CA SER A 19 -8.48 -4.96 18.00
C SER A 19 -7.14 -4.30 17.66
N ASP A 20 -6.84 -4.19 16.38
CA ASP A 20 -5.55 -3.69 15.88
C ASP A 20 -5.59 -2.18 15.56
N ALA A 21 -6.75 -1.54 15.76
CA ALA A 21 -6.97 -0.14 15.42
C ALA A 21 -6.01 0.83 16.13
N VAL A 22 -5.66 0.53 17.38
CA VAL A 22 -4.72 1.37 18.16
C VAL A 22 -3.31 1.29 17.60
N ASP A 23 -2.85 0.10 17.24
CA ASP A 23 -1.54 -0.13 16.67
C ASP A 23 -1.44 0.52 15.27
N ALA A 24 -2.48 0.35 14.45
CA ALA A 24 -2.62 1.02 13.15
C ALA A 24 -2.58 2.56 13.29
N TYR A 25 -3.29 3.10 14.28
CA TYR A 25 -3.25 4.53 14.60
C TYR A 25 -1.82 4.97 14.96
N GLY A 26 -1.13 4.19 15.80
CA GLY A 26 0.24 4.45 16.23
C GLY A 26 1.20 4.63 15.05
N ILE A 27 1.13 3.76 14.06
CA ILE A 27 1.91 3.87 12.81
C ILE A 27 1.61 5.19 12.09
N LEU A 28 0.32 5.48 11.85
CA LEU A 28 -0.09 6.69 11.13
C LEU A 28 0.31 7.97 11.88
N PHE A 29 0.22 7.95 13.20
CA PHE A 29 0.64 9.07 14.04
C PHE A 29 2.15 9.30 13.98
N GLN A 30 2.97 8.24 14.08
CA GLN A 30 4.43 8.33 14.01
C GLN A 30 4.95 8.89 12.69
N ILE A 31 4.32 8.52 11.57
CA ILE A 31 4.69 9.06 10.25
C ILE A 31 4.12 10.45 9.99
N GLY A 32 3.28 10.98 10.90
CA GLY A 32 2.59 12.25 10.72
C GLY A 32 1.58 12.21 9.59
N TYR A 33 0.76 11.15 9.51
CA TYR A 33 -0.24 10.99 8.44
C TYR A 33 -1.20 12.19 8.40
N CYS A 34 -1.38 12.76 7.20
CA CYS A 34 -2.19 13.93 7.02
C CYS A 34 -3.69 13.65 7.25
N GLY A 35 -4.33 14.52 8.03
CA GLY A 35 -5.77 14.41 8.28
C GLY A 35 -6.16 13.25 9.21
N LEU A 36 -5.20 12.75 10.01
CA LEU A 36 -5.50 11.73 11.03
C LEU A 36 -6.49 12.31 12.04
N PRO A 37 -7.67 11.66 12.26
CA PRO A 37 -8.65 12.10 13.24
C PRO A 37 -8.17 11.85 14.67
N THR A 38 -9.00 12.13 15.68
CA THR A 38 -8.72 11.68 17.05
C THR A 38 -8.65 10.16 17.12
N ILE A 39 -7.92 9.62 18.10
CA ILE A 39 -7.78 8.17 18.25
C ILE A 39 -9.15 7.49 18.44
N ASP A 40 -10.05 8.11 19.20
CA ASP A 40 -11.39 7.55 19.44
C ASP A 40 -12.22 7.48 18.17
N GLU A 41 -12.18 8.51 17.32
CA GLU A 41 -12.85 8.53 16.02
C GLU A 41 -12.25 7.51 15.06
N TYR A 42 -10.93 7.39 15.06
CA TYR A 42 -10.23 6.41 14.21
C TYR A 42 -10.60 4.99 14.61
N VAL A 43 -10.51 4.65 15.89
CA VAL A 43 -10.88 3.32 16.41
C VAL A 43 -12.33 2.99 16.11
N ALA A 44 -13.26 3.94 16.35
CA ALA A 44 -14.69 3.75 16.07
C ALA A 44 -15.02 3.56 14.57
N SER A 45 -14.12 3.97 13.68
CA SER A 45 -14.31 3.87 12.22
C SER A 45 -13.31 2.95 11.52
N PHE A 46 -12.47 2.24 12.28
CA PHE A 46 -11.39 1.42 11.72
C PHE A 46 -11.93 0.40 10.70
N GLY A 47 -11.25 0.30 9.56
CA GLY A 47 -11.62 -0.58 8.46
C GLY A 47 -12.88 -0.17 7.68
N ARG A 48 -13.61 0.87 8.12
CA ARG A 48 -14.82 1.31 7.43
C ARG A 48 -14.48 1.87 6.05
N GLY A 49 -15.10 1.31 5.00
CA GLY A 49 -14.82 1.68 3.60
C GLY A 49 -13.57 1.03 3.00
N ALA A 50 -12.78 0.30 3.78
CA ALA A 50 -11.72 -0.52 3.26
C ALA A 50 -12.23 -1.90 2.80
N SER A 51 -11.64 -2.42 1.73
CA SER A 51 -11.87 -3.79 1.25
C SER A 51 -10.96 -4.79 1.97
N ALA A 52 -9.77 -4.34 2.38
CA ALA A 52 -8.87 -5.08 3.26
C ALA A 52 -7.94 -4.09 3.99
N VAL A 53 -7.56 -4.44 5.22
CA VAL A 53 -6.55 -3.73 6.02
C VAL A 53 -5.56 -4.76 6.55
N PHE A 54 -4.27 -4.44 6.51
CA PHE A 54 -3.21 -5.30 7.01
C PHE A 54 -2.25 -4.50 7.88
N LEU A 55 -1.86 -5.07 9.00
CA LEU A 55 -0.63 -4.70 9.69
C LEU A 55 0.55 -5.33 8.93
N VAL A 56 1.55 -4.53 8.65
CA VAL A 56 2.77 -4.96 7.97
C VAL A 56 3.83 -5.24 9.01
N HIS A 57 4.22 -6.50 9.17
CA HIS A 57 5.24 -6.92 10.11
C HIS A 57 6.53 -7.31 9.40
N ARG A 58 7.65 -7.04 10.04
CA ARG A 58 8.93 -7.59 9.64
C ARG A 58 8.98 -9.06 10.02
N LYS A 59 9.46 -9.91 9.12
CA LYS A 59 9.59 -11.35 9.38
C LYS A 59 10.70 -11.67 10.38
N ASP A 60 11.74 -10.85 10.39
CA ASP A 60 12.81 -10.92 11.39
C ASP A 60 12.39 -10.17 12.68
N GLY A 61 11.85 -10.87 13.66
CA GLY A 61 11.52 -10.33 14.98
C GLY A 61 10.07 -9.87 15.16
N ASP A 62 9.19 -10.04 14.17
CA ASP A 62 7.75 -9.73 14.23
C ASP A 62 7.44 -8.28 14.63
N GLU A 63 8.33 -7.35 14.28
CA GLU A 63 8.15 -5.92 14.53
C GLU A 63 7.09 -5.34 13.60
N LEU A 64 6.15 -4.58 14.19
CA LEU A 64 5.17 -3.81 13.41
C LEU A 64 5.87 -2.69 12.64
N ALA A 65 5.92 -2.83 11.32
CA ALA A 65 6.65 -1.94 10.42
C ALA A 65 5.75 -0.97 9.65
N GLY A 66 4.44 -1.25 9.54
CA GLY A 66 3.57 -0.40 8.74
C GLY A 66 2.12 -0.81 8.75
N LEU A 67 1.33 -0.06 7.99
CA LEU A 67 -0.09 -0.29 7.72
C LEU A 67 -0.34 -0.28 6.22
N ALA A 68 -1.03 -1.30 5.71
CA ALA A 68 -1.48 -1.35 4.33
C ALA A 68 -3.00 -1.38 4.26
N THR A 69 -3.58 -0.58 3.37
CA THR A 69 -5.02 -0.48 3.16
C THR A 69 -5.35 -0.67 1.69
N ILE A 70 -6.36 -1.48 1.41
CA ILE A 70 -6.95 -1.64 0.07
C ILE A 70 -8.37 -1.10 0.15
N SER A 71 -8.68 -0.07 -0.63
CA SER A 71 -9.94 0.67 -0.58
C SER A 71 -10.47 1.01 -1.97
N ASP A 72 -11.62 1.65 -2.03
CA ASP A 72 -12.24 2.15 -3.27
C ASP A 72 -12.44 1.06 -4.34
N LEU A 73 -12.73 -0.19 -3.88
CA LEU A 73 -13.06 -1.28 -4.81
C LEU A 73 -14.29 -0.92 -5.62
N ASN A 74 -14.12 -0.77 -6.93
CA ASN A 74 -15.13 -0.26 -7.84
C ASN A 74 -15.56 -1.34 -8.84
N PRO A 75 -16.86 -1.47 -9.14
CA PRO A 75 -17.37 -2.40 -10.16
C PRO A 75 -16.74 -2.21 -11.56
N ALA A 76 -16.19 -1.03 -11.87
CA ALA A 76 -15.42 -0.80 -13.10
C ALA A 76 -14.07 -1.51 -13.12
N GLY A 77 -13.70 -2.19 -12.03
CA GLY A 77 -12.51 -3.04 -11.94
C GLY A 77 -11.25 -2.29 -11.52
N HIS A 78 -11.36 -1.31 -10.66
CA HIS A 78 -10.20 -0.65 -10.05
C HIS A 78 -10.31 -0.58 -8.52
N VAL A 79 -9.15 -0.43 -7.88
CA VAL A 79 -9.00 -0.36 -6.43
C VAL A 79 -7.80 0.53 -6.11
N LYS A 80 -7.77 1.13 -4.93
CA LYS A 80 -6.63 1.87 -4.42
C LYS A 80 -5.88 1.02 -3.39
N VAL A 81 -4.56 0.99 -3.50
CA VAL A 81 -3.64 0.44 -2.51
C VAL A 81 -2.86 1.60 -1.88
N GLU A 82 -2.74 1.58 -0.58
CA GLU A 82 -1.96 2.53 0.20
C GLU A 82 -1.14 1.77 1.23
N VAL A 83 0.18 1.94 1.21
CA VAL A 83 1.11 1.33 2.16
C VAL A 83 1.87 2.44 2.87
N ASN A 84 1.69 2.52 4.18
CA ASN A 84 2.31 3.47 5.07
C ASN A 84 3.31 2.73 5.96
N MET A 85 4.61 2.98 5.77
CA MET A 85 5.68 2.35 6.55
C MET A 85 6.13 3.28 7.66
N ALA A 86 6.47 2.72 8.83
CA ALA A 86 7.07 3.47 9.92
C ALA A 86 8.38 4.12 9.45
N ALA A 87 8.73 5.25 10.10
CA ALA A 87 9.96 5.96 9.79
C ALA A 87 11.18 5.02 9.94
N HIS A 88 12.17 5.21 9.07
CA HIS A 88 13.43 4.46 9.07
C HIS A 88 13.36 2.98 8.65
N GLN A 89 12.22 2.51 8.15
CA GLN A 89 12.16 1.17 7.58
C GLN A 89 12.89 1.11 6.23
N PRO A 90 13.61 0.00 5.95
CA PRO A 90 14.26 -0.20 4.65
C PRO A 90 13.27 -0.14 3.49
N THR A 91 13.72 0.39 2.35
CA THR A 91 12.89 0.53 1.14
C THR A 91 12.40 -0.83 0.61
N GLU A 92 13.15 -1.88 0.85
CA GLU A 92 12.82 -3.26 0.48
C GLU A 92 11.52 -3.73 1.14
N LEU A 93 11.25 -3.33 2.40
CA LEU A 93 10.00 -3.66 3.07
C LEU A 93 8.80 -2.97 2.39
N LEU A 94 8.97 -1.71 1.97
CA LEU A 94 7.94 -0.99 1.20
C LEU A 94 7.68 -1.67 -0.14
N ARG A 95 8.74 -2.09 -0.84
CA ARG A 95 8.64 -2.85 -2.10
C ARG A 95 7.81 -4.11 -1.90
N ASP A 96 8.17 -4.91 -0.92
CA ASP A 96 7.53 -6.20 -0.66
C ASP A 96 6.06 -6.00 -0.26
N ALA A 97 5.78 -5.05 0.63
CA ALA A 97 4.41 -4.74 1.04
C ALA A 97 3.55 -4.24 -0.13
N ASN A 98 4.07 -3.34 -0.97
CA ASN A 98 3.37 -2.86 -2.18
C ASN A 98 3.13 -4.01 -3.16
N ALA A 99 4.13 -4.89 -3.39
CA ALA A 99 4.00 -6.02 -4.30
C ALA A 99 2.96 -7.03 -3.79
N LEU A 100 3.00 -7.38 -2.50
CA LEU A 100 2.04 -8.29 -1.89
C LEU A 100 0.61 -7.72 -1.95
N CYS A 101 0.41 -6.43 -1.61
CA CYS A 101 -0.91 -5.79 -1.68
C CYS A 101 -1.44 -5.69 -3.11
N THR A 102 -0.58 -5.40 -4.09
CA THR A 102 -0.95 -5.36 -5.51
C THR A 102 -1.39 -6.75 -5.99
N ASN A 103 -0.60 -7.77 -5.68
CA ASN A 103 -0.94 -9.16 -5.99
C ASN A 103 -2.22 -9.60 -5.30
N PHE A 104 -2.40 -9.26 -4.02
CA PHE A 104 -3.61 -9.56 -3.27
C PHE A 104 -4.84 -8.95 -3.96
N ALA A 105 -4.77 -7.67 -4.33
CA ALA A 105 -5.87 -6.99 -5.02
C ALA A 105 -6.25 -7.67 -6.35
N PHE A 106 -5.27 -8.07 -7.15
CA PHE A 106 -5.50 -8.78 -8.41
C PHE A 106 -5.97 -10.22 -8.21
N SER A 107 -5.59 -10.88 -7.12
CA SER A 107 -5.97 -12.27 -6.84
C SER A 107 -7.38 -12.38 -6.27
N MET A 108 -7.73 -11.47 -5.36
CA MET A 108 -9.00 -11.55 -4.61
C MET A 108 -10.19 -11.01 -5.37
N TRP A 109 -9.96 -10.01 -6.25
CA TRP A 109 -11.06 -9.37 -6.97
C TRP A 109 -10.83 -9.35 -8.49
N ARG A 110 -11.91 -9.12 -9.25
CA ARG A 110 -11.83 -8.90 -10.71
C ARG A 110 -11.28 -7.51 -11.05
N THR A 111 -10.23 -7.11 -10.31
CA THR A 111 -9.57 -5.84 -10.50
C THR A 111 -8.76 -5.85 -11.79
N ARG A 112 -8.87 -4.80 -12.58
CA ARG A 112 -8.12 -4.56 -13.82
C ARG A 112 -6.97 -3.57 -13.59
N LYS A 113 -7.11 -2.69 -12.59
CA LYS A 113 -6.17 -1.60 -12.31
C LYS A 113 -6.08 -1.37 -10.81
N VAL A 114 -4.85 -1.26 -10.31
CA VAL A 114 -4.54 -0.82 -8.95
C VAL A 114 -3.99 0.60 -9.01
N TYR A 115 -4.56 1.51 -8.21
CA TYR A 115 -4.09 2.87 -8.06
C TYR A 115 -3.27 3.05 -6.78
N PHE A 116 -2.29 3.96 -6.86
CA PHE A 116 -1.51 4.44 -5.74
C PHE A 116 -1.53 5.96 -5.73
N HIS A 117 -1.74 6.55 -4.56
CA HIS A 117 -1.62 7.98 -4.35
C HIS A 117 -0.36 8.26 -3.54
N THR A 118 0.52 9.12 -4.02
CA THR A 118 1.78 9.43 -3.36
C THR A 118 2.18 10.90 -3.54
N THR A 119 2.80 11.48 -2.53
CA THR A 119 3.41 12.80 -2.63
C THR A 119 4.82 12.75 -3.24
N ARG A 120 5.38 11.57 -3.49
CA ARG A 120 6.65 11.39 -4.19
C ARG A 120 6.42 11.47 -5.70
N THR A 121 7.40 11.99 -6.43
CA THR A 121 7.26 12.40 -7.84
C THR A 121 7.63 11.33 -8.85
N SER A 122 7.95 10.10 -8.45
CA SER A 122 8.42 9.08 -9.40
C SER A 122 7.85 7.70 -9.13
N ALA A 123 8.00 6.82 -10.12
CA ALA A 123 7.74 5.39 -10.00
C ALA A 123 8.52 4.73 -8.83
N GLU A 124 9.65 5.32 -8.43
CA GLU A 124 10.43 4.92 -7.25
C GLU A 124 9.62 4.98 -5.95
N ALA A 125 8.54 5.77 -5.92
CA ALA A 125 7.64 5.85 -4.76
C ALA A 125 7.07 4.50 -4.33
N LEU A 126 6.94 3.55 -5.27
CA LEU A 126 6.42 2.21 -5.02
C LEU A 126 7.54 1.20 -4.69
N ALA A 127 8.80 1.59 -4.88
CA ALA A 127 10.00 0.80 -4.61
C ALA A 127 10.09 -0.53 -5.40
N PHE A 128 9.35 -0.71 -6.48
CA PHE A 128 9.35 -1.96 -7.26
C PHE A 128 10.69 -2.26 -7.98
N GLY A 129 11.57 -1.26 -8.09
CA GLY A 129 12.85 -1.35 -8.80
C GLY A 129 12.73 -0.95 -10.27
N ASP A 130 13.89 -0.66 -10.88
CA ASP A 130 13.97 -0.11 -12.25
C ASP A 130 13.39 -1.07 -13.29
N GLU A 131 13.60 -2.37 -13.11
CA GLU A 131 13.07 -3.39 -14.02
C GLU A 131 11.54 -3.48 -14.05
N CYS A 132 10.89 -2.98 -13.00
CA CYS A 132 9.43 -2.94 -12.88
C CYS A 132 8.86 -1.55 -13.20
N SER A 133 9.69 -0.56 -13.47
CA SER A 133 9.25 0.82 -13.73
C SER A 133 8.30 0.92 -14.92
N ALA A 134 8.51 0.10 -15.95
CA ALA A 134 7.69 0.07 -17.15
C ALA A 134 6.23 -0.35 -16.91
N MET A 135 5.94 -1.06 -15.81
CA MET A 135 4.56 -1.44 -15.45
C MET A 135 3.80 -0.35 -14.72
N ILE A 136 4.50 0.70 -14.24
CA ILE A 136 3.90 1.79 -13.49
C ILE A 136 3.54 2.92 -14.45
N ARG A 137 2.29 3.35 -14.41
CA ARG A 137 1.77 4.46 -15.22
C ARG A 137 1.49 5.66 -14.35
N GLU A 138 1.93 6.82 -14.79
CA GLU A 138 1.53 8.10 -14.21
C GLU A 138 0.19 8.52 -14.86
N GLU A 139 -0.87 8.56 -14.05
CA GLU A 139 -2.22 8.87 -14.52
C GLU A 139 -2.53 10.36 -14.42
N ALA A 140 -2.17 10.98 -13.29
CA ALA A 140 -2.46 12.38 -13.01
C ALA A 140 -1.59 12.95 -11.90
N VAL A 141 -1.54 14.29 -11.85
CA VAL A 141 -0.99 15.05 -10.73
C VAL A 141 -2.10 15.95 -10.18
N LEU A 142 -2.49 15.69 -8.94
CA LEU A 142 -3.45 16.51 -8.20
C LEU A 142 -2.69 17.65 -7.52
N ARG A 143 -2.77 18.86 -8.09
CA ARG A 143 -2.00 20.02 -7.61
C ARG A 143 -2.53 20.52 -6.28
N ASN A 144 -1.61 20.82 -5.33
CA ASN A 144 -1.91 21.37 -4.02
C ASN A 144 -3.00 20.58 -3.26
N TYR A 145 -3.01 19.25 -3.41
CA TYR A 145 -4.11 18.39 -2.96
C TYR A 145 -4.08 18.12 -1.46
N VAL A 146 -2.88 18.01 -0.87
CA VAL A 146 -2.68 17.73 0.56
C VAL A 146 -2.01 18.92 1.23
N PHE A 147 -2.56 19.39 2.37
CA PHE A 147 -1.90 20.37 3.23
C PHE A 147 -1.25 19.65 4.42
N PHE A 148 0.08 19.74 4.51
CA PHE A 148 0.83 19.04 5.54
C PHE A 148 2.15 19.77 5.84
N HIS A 149 2.54 19.83 7.11
CA HIS A 149 3.72 20.58 7.57
C HIS A 149 3.75 22.03 7.09
N GLY A 150 2.61 22.73 7.17
CA GLY A 150 2.52 24.16 6.85
C GLY A 150 2.59 24.51 5.36
N ARG A 151 2.54 23.51 4.47
CA ARG A 151 2.54 23.72 3.01
C ARG A 151 1.63 22.74 2.30
N THR A 152 1.26 23.09 1.08
CA THR A 152 0.55 22.19 0.19
C THR A 152 1.50 21.27 -0.57
N TRP A 153 1.03 20.07 -0.86
CA TRP A 153 1.74 19.06 -1.62
C TRP A 153 0.88 18.58 -2.79
N ASP A 154 1.53 18.35 -3.90
CA ASP A 154 0.91 17.63 -5.02
C ASP A 154 0.80 16.15 -4.68
N VAL A 155 -0.24 15.50 -5.17
CA VAL A 155 -0.39 14.05 -5.11
C VAL A 155 -0.32 13.49 -6.53
N ASN A 156 0.64 12.60 -6.75
CA ASN A 156 0.77 11.84 -7.97
C ASN A 156 -0.13 10.60 -7.89
N VAL A 157 -0.93 10.39 -8.91
CA VAL A 157 -1.76 9.20 -9.09
C VAL A 157 -1.01 8.26 -10.00
N LEU A 158 -0.52 7.17 -9.45
CA LEU A 158 0.16 6.10 -10.17
C LEU A 158 -0.77 4.91 -10.33
N SER A 159 -0.55 4.08 -11.32
CA SER A 159 -1.31 2.85 -11.49
C SER A 159 -0.50 1.70 -12.05
N VAL A 160 -0.96 0.48 -11.77
CA VAL A 160 -0.50 -0.76 -12.37
C VAL A 160 -1.70 -1.46 -12.99
N LEU A 161 -1.60 -1.87 -14.26
CA LEU A 161 -2.61 -2.68 -14.92
C LEU A 161 -2.38 -4.16 -14.63
N ARG A 162 -3.46 -4.95 -14.62
CA ARG A 162 -3.38 -6.41 -14.43
C ARG A 162 -2.46 -7.07 -15.45
N GLU A 163 -2.59 -6.72 -16.71
CA GLU A 163 -1.78 -7.26 -17.80
C GLU A 163 -0.28 -7.00 -17.63
N GLU A 164 0.07 -5.79 -17.14
CA GLU A 164 1.46 -5.44 -16.84
C GLU A 164 1.96 -6.19 -15.59
N TRP A 165 1.08 -6.35 -14.58
CA TRP A 165 1.39 -7.14 -13.40
C TRP A 165 1.62 -8.61 -13.75
N ASP A 166 0.77 -9.20 -14.58
CA ASP A 166 0.90 -10.58 -15.01
C ASP A 166 2.18 -10.81 -15.83
N ALA A 167 2.64 -9.79 -16.58
CA ALA A 167 3.86 -9.86 -17.39
C ALA A 167 5.14 -9.64 -16.57
N HIS A 168 5.15 -8.74 -15.60
CA HIS A 168 6.37 -8.27 -14.91
C HIS A 168 6.32 -8.45 -13.39
N GLY A 169 5.18 -8.19 -12.76
CA GLY A 169 5.01 -8.23 -11.31
C GLY A 169 5.11 -9.65 -10.74
N VAL A 170 4.74 -10.66 -11.52
CA VAL A 170 4.85 -12.07 -11.13
C VAL A 170 6.32 -12.47 -10.92
N GLU A 171 7.24 -11.95 -11.74
CA GLU A 171 8.68 -12.20 -11.56
C GLU A 171 9.22 -11.49 -10.31
N LEU A 172 8.71 -10.31 -9.99
CA LEU A 172 9.02 -9.63 -8.71
C LEU A 172 8.55 -10.50 -7.52
N LEU A 173 7.31 -11.02 -7.57
CA LEU A 173 6.79 -11.88 -6.52
C LEU A 173 7.63 -13.14 -6.32
N LYS A 174 8.07 -13.79 -7.38
CA LYS A 174 8.93 -14.98 -7.29
C LYS A 174 10.27 -14.70 -6.62
N ARG A 175 10.77 -13.48 -6.73
CA ARG A 175 12.03 -13.08 -6.09
C ARG A 175 11.88 -12.75 -4.62
N ILE A 176 10.71 -12.27 -4.20
CA ILE A 176 10.45 -11.89 -2.80
C ILE A 176 9.71 -12.99 -2.03
N ALA A 177 9.10 -13.96 -2.71
CA ALA A 177 8.41 -15.09 -2.06
C ALA A 177 9.41 -15.94 -1.26
N PRO A 178 8.99 -16.46 -0.08
CA PRO A 178 9.82 -17.32 0.75
C PRO A 178 10.06 -18.67 0.10
#